data_9a593c4c23c2b241859a90d75f9b02c9
#
_entry.id   9a593c4c23c2b241859a90d75f9b02c9
#
_cell.length_a   1.000
_cell.length_b   1.000
_cell.length_c   1.000
_cell.angle_alpha   90.00
_cell.angle_beta   90.00
_cell.angle_gamma   90.00
#
_symmetry.space_group_name_H-M   'P 1'
#
loop_
_entity.id
_entity.type
_entity.pdbx_description
1 polymer ?
#
loop_
_entity_poly.entity_id
_entity_poly.type
_entity_poly.pdbx_seq_one_letter_code
_entity_poly.pdbx_strand_id
1 'polypeptide(L)'
;MSKAQAIQDRAKFDFVRYANCWEDPLLLLGVLPPQARCLSIASAGDNSFSLLCGDPVSVTAFDLNRAQLDLCALKAAAFRTLEHGSFLRFLGFAAAEPGERSALYREKVREALEESARARYDARPDLLEGGVIDAGKFESYFRIFARCILPLTHTRRERQELLRAKGLEERRAFFRKTWANLRYRLLFKLFFNRWVMGRLGRDPEFFRYVRTVAISGEIWKRAERAMSELPTDDNPYLRYTILGTFDGVLPHYARVENFETIRARLDRLKFVQGAPGDLTREPEGYG
;
A
#
# COMPACT_ATOMS: atom_id res chain seq x y z
N MET A 1 31.92 -7.58 1.11
CA MET A 1 30.58 -7.10 1.54
C MET A 1 29.62 -7.27 0.38
N SER A 2 28.48 -7.97 0.57
CA SER A 2 27.48 -8.11 -0.49
C SER A 2 26.80 -6.75 -0.74
N LYS A 3 26.27 -6.53 -1.97
CA LYS A 3 25.52 -5.30 -2.29
C LYS A 3 24.30 -5.10 -1.36
N ALA A 4 23.74 -6.18 -0.85
CA ALA A 4 22.66 -6.15 0.13
C ALA A 4 23.09 -5.59 1.47
N GLN A 5 24.29 -5.95 1.96
CA GLN A 5 24.88 -5.44 3.19
C GLN A 5 25.09 -3.92 3.12
N ALA A 6 25.57 -3.40 1.98
CA ALA A 6 25.80 -1.96 1.78
C ALA A 6 24.49 -1.14 1.73
N ILE A 7 23.37 -1.75 1.38
CA ILE A 7 22.03 -1.12 1.43
C ILE A 7 21.49 -1.12 2.86
N GLN A 8 21.70 -2.22 3.61
CA GLN A 8 21.31 -2.30 5.01
C GLN A 8 21.97 -1.25 5.88
N ASP A 9 23.26 -0.97 5.65
CA ASP A 9 24.02 -0.01 6.44
C ASP A 9 23.66 1.46 6.18
N ARG A 10 23.02 1.77 5.06
CA ARG A 10 22.70 3.15 4.63
C ARG A 10 21.23 3.53 4.68
N ALA A 11 20.33 2.57 4.63
CA ALA A 11 18.91 2.83 4.67
C ALA A 11 18.41 2.79 6.11
N LYS A 12 17.70 3.85 6.55
CA LYS A 12 17.00 3.82 7.83
C LYS A 12 15.80 2.86 7.74
N PHE A 13 15.85 1.75 8.46
CA PHE A 13 14.81 0.72 8.52
C PHE A 13 13.97 0.80 9.82
N ASP A 14 13.79 2.01 10.35
CA ASP A 14 13.16 2.26 11.63
C ASP A 14 11.74 2.87 11.53
N PHE A 15 11.28 3.16 10.31
CA PHE A 15 9.97 3.75 10.06
C PHE A 15 9.20 3.03 8.94
N VAL A 16 7.87 3.18 8.95
CA VAL A 16 6.98 2.65 7.91
C VAL A 16 7.16 3.46 6.63
N ARG A 17 7.65 2.82 5.59
CA ARG A 17 7.82 3.43 4.26
C ARG A 17 6.53 3.44 3.47
N TYR A 18 5.85 2.30 3.51
CA TYR A 18 4.59 2.04 2.82
C TYR A 18 3.59 1.49 3.82
N ALA A 19 2.41 2.08 3.89
CA ALA A 19 1.32 1.56 4.70
C ALA A 19 0.34 0.72 3.84
N ASN A 20 0.48 0.77 2.51
CA ASN A 20 -0.27 -0.04 1.55
C ASN A 20 0.67 -0.55 0.44
N CYS A 21 0.33 -1.71 -0.16
CA CYS A 21 0.94 -2.14 -1.42
C CYS A 21 0.20 -1.47 -2.59
N TRP A 22 0.96 -0.80 -3.46
CA TRP A 22 0.43 -0.03 -4.59
C TRP A 22 0.40 -0.85 -5.87
N GLU A 23 -0.02 -2.11 -5.76
CA GLU A 23 -0.05 -3.10 -6.83
C GLU A 23 -1.38 -3.86 -6.77
N ASP A 24 -1.87 -4.30 -7.93
CA ASP A 24 -3.10 -5.09 -8.02
C ASP A 24 -2.81 -6.57 -7.71
N PRO A 25 -3.26 -7.11 -6.56
CA PRO A 25 -3.05 -8.50 -6.20
C PRO A 25 -3.79 -9.49 -7.09
N LEU A 26 -4.80 -9.07 -7.85
CA LEU A 26 -5.53 -9.94 -8.76
C LEU A 26 -4.63 -10.50 -9.88
N LEU A 27 -3.60 -9.75 -10.28
CA LEU A 27 -2.59 -10.23 -11.22
C LEU A 27 -1.79 -11.40 -10.64
N LEU A 28 -1.46 -11.35 -9.35
CA LEU A 28 -0.75 -12.43 -8.65
C LEU A 28 -1.66 -13.64 -8.45
N LEU A 29 -2.89 -13.42 -8.02
CA LEU A 29 -3.89 -14.48 -7.85
C LEU A 29 -4.22 -15.19 -9.16
N GLY A 30 -4.24 -14.47 -10.28
CA GLY A 30 -4.53 -15.02 -11.60
C GLY A 30 -3.46 -15.99 -12.14
N VAL A 31 -2.25 -15.95 -11.58
CA VAL A 31 -1.13 -16.83 -11.97
C VAL A 31 -0.71 -17.79 -10.85
N LEU A 32 -1.35 -17.72 -9.70
CA LEU A 32 -1.02 -18.54 -8.54
C LEU A 32 -1.44 -20.01 -8.79
N PRO A 33 -0.51 -20.98 -8.79
CA PRO A 33 -0.88 -22.38 -8.87
C PRO A 33 -1.67 -22.85 -7.64
N PRO A 34 -2.55 -23.83 -7.77
CA PRO A 34 -3.19 -24.45 -6.62
C PRO A 34 -2.18 -24.98 -5.61
N GLN A 35 -2.46 -24.80 -4.32
CA GLN A 35 -1.59 -25.28 -3.22
C GLN A 35 -0.12 -24.80 -3.32
N ALA A 36 0.10 -23.59 -3.84
CA ALA A 36 1.42 -23.02 -3.98
C ALA A 36 2.08 -22.73 -2.61
N ARG A 37 3.40 -22.77 -2.56
CA ARG A 37 4.21 -22.18 -1.49
C ARG A 37 4.71 -20.83 -1.96
N CYS A 38 4.23 -19.74 -1.38
CA CYS A 38 4.50 -18.40 -1.85
C CYS A 38 5.62 -17.73 -1.06
N LEU A 39 6.56 -17.12 -1.78
CA LEU A 39 7.52 -16.17 -1.22
C LEU A 39 7.13 -14.76 -1.70
N SER A 40 6.81 -13.87 -0.77
CA SER A 40 6.30 -12.52 -1.06
C SER A 40 7.11 -11.45 -0.35
N ILE A 41 7.38 -10.33 -1.02
CA ILE A 41 7.89 -9.15 -0.33
C ILE A 41 6.76 -8.62 0.57
N ALA A 42 7.03 -8.52 1.87
CA ALA A 42 6.00 -8.11 2.83
C ALA A 42 5.48 -6.70 2.54
N SER A 43 6.38 -5.73 2.31
CA SER A 43 5.97 -4.34 2.12
C SER A 43 4.96 -3.90 3.20
N ALA A 44 3.69 -3.68 2.86
CA ALA A 44 2.61 -3.39 3.80
C ALA A 44 1.72 -4.60 4.15
N GLY A 45 2.03 -5.79 3.63
CA GLY A 45 1.29 -7.02 3.85
C GLY A 45 0.12 -7.28 2.90
N ASP A 46 -0.37 -6.28 2.19
CA ASP A 46 -1.64 -6.32 1.46
C ASP A 46 -1.68 -7.45 0.41
N ASN A 47 -0.60 -7.62 -0.37
CA ASN A 47 -0.48 -8.70 -1.34
C ASN A 47 -0.35 -10.06 -0.64
N SER A 48 0.41 -10.15 0.46
CA SER A 48 0.58 -11.38 1.22
C SER A 48 -0.74 -11.85 1.85
N PHE A 49 -1.57 -10.93 2.36
CA PHE A 49 -2.93 -11.25 2.81
C PHE A 49 -3.82 -11.69 1.65
N SER A 50 -3.76 -10.98 0.52
CA SER A 50 -4.55 -11.31 -0.67
C SER A 50 -4.22 -12.70 -1.22
N LEU A 51 -2.94 -13.11 -1.20
CA LEU A 51 -2.51 -14.44 -1.64
C LEU A 51 -3.17 -15.58 -0.86
N LEU A 52 -3.57 -15.34 0.39
CA LEU A 52 -4.31 -16.34 1.18
C LEU A 52 -5.67 -16.70 0.56
N CYS A 53 -6.27 -15.80 -0.25
CA CYS A 53 -7.52 -16.09 -0.96
C CYS A 53 -7.33 -17.16 -2.04
N GLY A 54 -6.12 -17.30 -2.62
CA GLY A 54 -5.78 -18.33 -3.62
C GLY A 54 -5.51 -19.73 -3.04
N ASP A 55 -5.80 -19.97 -1.76
CA ASP A 55 -5.61 -21.26 -1.06
C ASP A 55 -4.19 -21.83 -1.13
N PRO A 56 -3.15 -21.04 -0.84
CA PRO A 56 -1.77 -21.54 -0.82
C PRO A 56 -1.53 -22.49 0.36
N VAL A 57 -0.53 -23.36 0.24
CA VAL A 57 -0.03 -24.15 1.39
C VAL A 57 0.59 -23.22 2.42
N SER A 58 1.39 -22.26 1.97
CA SER A 58 2.03 -21.27 2.85
C SER A 58 2.35 -19.98 2.10
N VAL A 59 2.39 -18.88 2.84
CA VAL A 59 2.91 -17.58 2.36
C VAL A 59 4.01 -17.14 3.33
N THR A 60 5.23 -17.00 2.83
CA THR A 60 6.33 -16.40 3.60
C THR A 60 6.53 -14.98 3.09
N ALA A 61 6.15 -14.01 3.92
CA ALA A 61 6.31 -12.59 3.64
C ALA A 61 7.59 -12.08 4.30
N PHE A 62 8.51 -11.55 3.51
CA PHE A 62 9.80 -11.08 4.00
C PHE A 62 10.03 -9.60 3.73
N ASP A 63 10.75 -8.93 4.61
CA ASP A 63 11.25 -7.57 4.43
C ASP A 63 12.54 -7.36 5.22
N LEU A 64 13.39 -6.47 4.76
CA LEU A 64 14.57 -6.02 5.50
C LEU A 64 14.21 -5.06 6.63
N ASN A 65 13.10 -4.34 6.46
CA ASN A 65 12.63 -3.30 7.37
C ASN A 65 11.72 -3.89 8.45
N ARG A 66 12.20 -3.96 9.68
CA ARG A 66 11.40 -4.44 10.83
C ARG A 66 10.11 -3.64 11.01
N ALA A 67 10.11 -2.33 10.75
CA ALA A 67 8.90 -1.53 10.88
C ALA A 67 7.80 -1.94 9.88
N GLN A 68 8.16 -2.45 8.69
CA GLN A 68 7.18 -3.01 7.74
C GLN A 68 6.60 -4.33 8.25
N LEU A 69 7.44 -5.20 8.83
CA LEU A 69 6.97 -6.48 9.41
C LEU A 69 6.07 -6.24 10.63
N ASP A 70 6.42 -5.27 11.48
CA ASP A 70 5.56 -4.88 12.61
C ASP A 70 4.21 -4.32 12.14
N LEU A 71 4.17 -3.59 11.01
CA LEU A 71 2.93 -3.16 10.38
C LEU A 71 2.10 -4.35 9.88
N CYS A 72 2.75 -5.31 9.22
CA CYS A 72 2.08 -6.52 8.76
C CYS A 72 1.54 -7.35 9.95
N ALA A 73 2.30 -7.47 11.03
CA ALA A 73 1.88 -8.13 12.26
C ALA A 73 0.67 -7.42 12.90
N LEU A 74 0.66 -6.07 12.92
CA LEU A 74 -0.49 -5.30 13.41
C LEU A 74 -1.76 -5.58 12.59
N LYS A 75 -1.65 -5.58 11.26
CA LYS A 75 -2.79 -5.90 10.38
C LYS A 75 -3.26 -7.34 10.59
N ALA A 76 -2.34 -8.31 10.72
CA ALA A 76 -2.68 -9.71 10.99
C ALA A 76 -3.38 -9.88 12.36
N ALA A 77 -2.91 -9.20 13.39
CA ALA A 77 -3.55 -9.18 14.70
C ALA A 77 -4.96 -8.58 14.63
N ALA A 78 -5.12 -7.49 13.88
CA ALA A 78 -6.44 -6.89 13.65
C ALA A 78 -7.41 -7.83 12.92
N PHE A 79 -6.93 -8.60 11.93
CA PHE A 79 -7.74 -9.65 11.29
C PHE A 79 -8.22 -10.71 12.28
N ARG A 80 -7.35 -11.16 13.20
CA ARG A 80 -7.67 -12.20 14.19
C ARG A 80 -8.68 -11.74 15.23
N THR A 81 -8.61 -10.47 15.63
CA THR A 81 -9.28 -10.00 16.86
C THR A 81 -10.47 -9.08 16.63
N LEU A 82 -10.59 -8.51 15.44
CA LEU A 82 -11.64 -7.54 15.13
C LEU A 82 -12.65 -8.09 14.13
N GLU A 83 -13.91 -7.68 14.28
CA GLU A 83 -14.92 -7.84 13.24
C GLU A 83 -14.63 -6.88 12.07
N HIS A 84 -15.08 -7.21 10.84
CA HIS A 84 -14.75 -6.47 9.63
C HIS A 84 -15.00 -4.95 9.74
N GLY A 85 -16.14 -4.52 10.29
CA GLY A 85 -16.43 -3.09 10.46
C GLY A 85 -15.44 -2.39 11.40
N SER A 86 -15.07 -3.03 12.52
CA SER A 86 -14.06 -2.51 13.45
C SER A 86 -12.66 -2.56 12.87
N PHE A 87 -12.33 -3.58 12.07
CA PHE A 87 -11.10 -3.69 11.31
C PHE A 87 -10.93 -2.50 10.35
N LEU A 88 -11.97 -2.15 9.59
CA LEU A 88 -11.93 -1.00 8.68
C LEU A 88 -11.72 0.32 9.42
N ARG A 89 -12.41 0.53 10.56
CA ARG A 89 -12.20 1.73 11.38
C ARG A 89 -10.81 1.78 11.99
N PHE A 90 -10.35 0.66 12.54
CA PHE A 90 -9.02 0.53 13.14
C PHE A 90 -7.89 0.84 12.13
N LEU A 91 -7.95 0.26 10.95
CA LEU A 91 -6.94 0.51 9.93
C LEU A 91 -7.05 1.92 9.31
N GLY A 92 -8.21 2.56 9.34
CA GLY A 92 -8.42 3.91 8.79
C GLY A 92 -9.13 3.92 7.44
N PHE A 93 -9.69 2.81 6.98
CA PHE A 93 -10.54 2.76 5.78
C PHE A 93 -11.91 3.41 6.00
N ALA A 94 -12.40 3.35 7.24
CA ALA A 94 -13.62 4.00 7.66
C ALA A 94 -13.35 5.03 8.76
N ALA A 95 -14.25 5.99 8.90
CA ALA A 95 -14.20 6.96 9.99
C ALA A 95 -14.31 6.23 11.35
N ALA A 96 -13.60 6.75 12.34
CA ALA A 96 -13.63 6.30 13.72
C ALA A 96 -13.80 7.49 14.63
N GLU A 97 -14.44 7.30 15.78
CA GLU A 97 -14.54 8.32 16.81
C GLU A 97 -13.17 8.62 17.43
N PRO A 98 -12.93 9.83 17.94
CA PRO A 98 -11.69 10.14 18.63
C PRO A 98 -11.39 9.14 19.76
N GLY A 99 -10.19 8.55 19.74
CA GLY A 99 -9.77 7.56 20.73
C GLY A 99 -10.25 6.12 20.45
N GLU A 100 -11.17 5.90 19.51
CA GLU A 100 -11.70 4.54 19.21
C GLU A 100 -10.58 3.60 18.74
N ARG A 101 -9.67 4.06 17.87
CA ARG A 101 -8.56 3.23 17.38
C ARG A 101 -7.62 2.81 18.48
N SER A 102 -7.29 3.73 19.39
CA SER A 102 -6.48 3.44 20.56
C SER A 102 -7.17 2.48 21.53
N ALA A 103 -8.49 2.59 21.68
CA ALA A 103 -9.28 1.65 22.49
C ALA A 103 -9.26 0.25 21.87
N LEU A 104 -9.58 0.11 20.57
CA LEU A 104 -9.52 -1.15 19.86
C LEU A 104 -8.13 -1.81 19.92
N TYR A 105 -7.07 -0.99 19.82
CA TYR A 105 -5.71 -1.47 20.00
C TYR A 105 -5.50 -2.07 21.38
N ARG A 106 -5.73 -1.30 22.45
CA ARG A 106 -5.46 -1.72 23.81
C ARG A 106 -6.29 -2.93 24.25
N GLU A 107 -7.57 -2.93 23.86
CA GLU A 107 -8.53 -3.94 24.37
C GLU A 107 -8.52 -5.24 23.58
N LYS A 108 -8.15 -5.20 22.28
CA LYS A 108 -8.31 -6.34 21.38
C LYS A 108 -7.06 -6.74 20.63
N VAL A 109 -6.33 -5.78 20.05
CA VAL A 109 -5.26 -6.08 19.08
C VAL A 109 -3.92 -6.30 19.78
N ARG A 110 -3.64 -5.52 20.83
CA ARG A 110 -2.35 -5.45 21.51
C ARG A 110 -1.81 -6.81 21.97
N GLU A 111 -2.65 -7.63 22.62
CA GLU A 111 -2.24 -8.92 23.17
C GLU A 111 -1.96 -9.98 22.09
N ALA A 112 -2.48 -9.80 20.88
CA ALA A 112 -2.19 -10.68 19.74
C ALA A 112 -0.88 -10.32 19.01
N LEU A 113 -0.15 -9.29 19.47
CA LEU A 113 1.11 -8.85 18.87
C LEU A 113 2.31 -9.48 19.58
N GLU A 114 3.35 -9.78 18.81
CA GLU A 114 4.68 -10.04 19.33
C GLU A 114 5.26 -8.80 20.02
N GLU A 115 6.23 -9.03 20.93
CA GLU A 115 6.82 -7.98 21.78
C GLU A 115 7.35 -6.78 20.99
N SER A 116 8.05 -7.00 19.89
CA SER A 116 8.63 -5.92 19.08
C SER A 116 7.58 -5.00 18.44
N ALA A 117 6.51 -5.59 17.87
CA ALA A 117 5.41 -4.84 17.29
C ALA A 117 4.62 -4.11 18.38
N ARG A 118 4.36 -4.79 19.50
CA ARG A 118 3.71 -4.21 20.69
C ARG A 118 4.47 -2.98 21.19
N ALA A 119 5.78 -3.10 21.42
CA ALA A 119 6.62 -2.01 21.88
C ALA A 119 6.59 -0.81 20.92
N ARG A 120 6.59 -1.04 19.60
CA ARG A 120 6.49 0.01 18.60
C ARG A 120 5.19 0.81 18.71
N TYR A 121 4.05 0.13 18.79
CA TYR A 121 2.75 0.80 18.79
C TYR A 121 2.37 1.35 20.16
N ASP A 122 2.85 0.78 21.24
CA ASP A 122 2.76 1.36 22.59
C ASP A 122 3.51 2.71 22.67
N ALA A 123 4.68 2.80 22.00
CA ALA A 123 5.47 4.03 21.94
C ALA A 123 4.93 5.08 20.95
N ARG A 124 4.05 4.70 20.02
CA ARG A 124 3.59 5.56 18.91
C ARG A 124 2.08 5.48 18.71
N PRO A 125 1.28 5.90 19.71
CA PRO A 125 -0.18 5.91 19.58
C PRO A 125 -0.69 6.84 18.46
N ASP A 126 0.10 7.84 18.07
CA ASP A 126 -0.17 8.73 16.94
C ASP A 126 -0.33 7.98 15.60
N LEU A 127 0.41 6.89 15.39
CA LEU A 127 0.29 6.05 14.20
C LEU A 127 -1.05 5.30 14.14
N LEU A 128 -1.65 5.02 15.29
CA LEU A 128 -2.96 4.36 15.37
C LEU A 128 -4.08 5.38 15.15
N GLU A 129 -4.06 6.52 15.86
CA GLU A 129 -5.11 7.54 15.77
C GLU A 129 -5.21 8.15 14.36
N GLY A 130 -4.11 8.31 13.65
CA GLY A 130 -4.10 8.77 12.26
C GLY A 130 -4.67 7.79 11.25
N GLY A 131 -4.85 6.52 11.64
CA GLY A 131 -5.15 5.40 10.75
C GLY A 131 -3.90 4.72 10.21
N VAL A 132 -3.82 3.43 10.44
CA VAL A 132 -2.65 2.59 10.10
C VAL A 132 -2.29 2.68 8.61
N ILE A 133 -3.30 2.73 7.72
CA ILE A 133 -3.12 2.85 6.25
C ILE A 133 -2.53 4.19 5.81
N ASP A 134 -2.47 5.17 6.69
CA ASP A 134 -1.96 6.51 6.44
C ASP A 134 -0.57 6.74 7.08
N ALA A 135 -0.04 5.77 7.82
CA ALA A 135 1.19 5.88 8.58
C ALA A 135 2.48 5.90 7.72
N GLY A 136 2.40 5.54 6.45
CA GLY A 136 3.55 5.46 5.56
C GLY A 136 4.03 6.82 5.04
N LYS A 137 5.33 6.91 4.83
CA LYS A 137 5.94 8.10 4.20
C LYS A 137 5.40 8.31 2.78
N PHE A 138 5.17 7.22 2.06
CA PHE A 138 4.66 7.26 0.69
C PHE A 138 3.20 7.73 0.63
N GLU A 139 2.37 7.28 1.56
CA GLU A 139 0.99 7.74 1.70
C GLU A 139 0.92 9.24 2.03
N SER A 140 1.80 9.72 2.89
CA SER A 140 1.91 11.15 3.18
C SER A 140 2.23 11.98 1.93
N TYR A 141 3.10 11.45 1.05
CA TYR A 141 3.40 12.09 -0.23
C TYR A 141 2.17 12.19 -1.14
N PHE A 142 1.39 11.12 -1.27
CA PHE A 142 0.15 11.14 -2.06
C PHE A 142 -0.93 12.03 -1.46
N ARG A 143 -1.03 12.09 -0.13
CA ARG A 143 -1.96 13.05 0.51
C ARG A 143 -1.59 14.50 0.23
N ILE A 144 -0.31 14.84 0.21
CA ILE A 144 0.15 16.18 -0.22
C ILE A 144 -0.27 16.43 -1.67
N PHE A 145 -0.06 15.46 -2.56
CA PHE A 145 -0.50 15.57 -3.95
C PHE A 145 -2.01 15.82 -4.06
N ALA A 146 -2.83 14.97 -3.43
CA ALA A 146 -4.27 15.04 -3.48
C ALA A 146 -4.85 16.32 -2.86
N ARG A 147 -4.27 16.78 -1.74
CA ARG A 147 -4.82 17.89 -0.94
C ARG A 147 -4.25 19.26 -1.29
N CYS A 148 -3.00 19.31 -1.78
CA CYS A 148 -2.30 20.57 -2.02
C CYS A 148 -2.03 20.83 -3.51
N ILE A 149 -1.74 19.81 -4.29
CA ILE A 149 -1.33 19.97 -5.70
C ILE A 149 -2.52 19.87 -6.65
N LEU A 150 -3.32 18.81 -6.54
CA LEU A 150 -4.47 18.61 -7.44
C LEU A 150 -5.51 19.73 -7.38
N PRO A 151 -5.84 20.35 -6.22
CA PRO A 151 -6.77 21.46 -6.17
C PRO A 151 -6.33 22.71 -6.98
N LEU A 152 -5.03 22.84 -7.24
CA LEU A 152 -4.51 23.94 -8.09
C LEU A 152 -4.79 23.73 -9.57
N THR A 153 -5.16 22.52 -9.96
CA THR A 153 -5.34 22.12 -11.38
C THR A 153 -6.73 21.60 -11.69
N HIS A 154 -7.42 21.01 -10.71
CA HIS A 154 -8.73 20.37 -10.89
C HIS A 154 -9.67 20.70 -9.73
N THR A 155 -10.89 21.01 -10.06
CA THR A 155 -11.97 21.19 -9.08
C THR A 155 -12.34 19.86 -8.41
N ARG A 156 -13.05 19.93 -7.28
CA ARG A 156 -13.59 18.74 -6.62
C ARG A 156 -14.50 17.94 -7.57
N ARG A 157 -15.33 18.62 -8.35
CA ARG A 157 -16.24 18.00 -9.33
C ARG A 157 -15.47 17.22 -10.40
N GLU A 158 -14.42 17.79 -10.97
CA GLU A 158 -13.60 17.12 -11.98
C GLU A 158 -12.88 15.89 -11.42
N ARG A 159 -12.41 15.94 -10.16
CA ARG A 159 -11.80 14.80 -9.50
C ARG A 159 -12.81 13.67 -9.24
N GLN A 160 -14.01 14.00 -8.82
CA GLN A 160 -15.11 13.02 -8.68
C GLN A 160 -15.53 12.47 -10.03
N GLU A 161 -15.61 13.32 -11.05
CA GLU A 161 -15.94 12.91 -12.41
C GLU A 161 -14.89 11.96 -13.00
N LEU A 162 -13.59 12.14 -12.73
CA LEU A 162 -12.56 11.17 -13.12
C LEU A 162 -12.87 9.77 -12.58
N LEU A 163 -13.31 9.69 -11.34
CA LEU A 163 -13.54 8.45 -10.58
C LEU A 163 -14.95 7.85 -10.78
N ARG A 164 -15.79 8.45 -11.62
CA ARG A 164 -17.10 7.92 -11.99
C ARG A 164 -16.95 6.80 -13.03
N ALA A 165 -17.84 5.80 -12.97
CA ALA A 165 -17.93 4.76 -14.00
C ALA A 165 -18.17 5.37 -15.39
N LYS A 166 -17.38 4.98 -16.37
CA LYS A 166 -17.41 5.47 -17.76
C LYS A 166 -17.00 4.38 -18.74
N GLY A 167 -17.53 4.45 -19.94
CA GLY A 167 -17.02 3.69 -21.08
C GLY A 167 -15.61 4.15 -21.49
N LEU A 168 -14.90 3.32 -22.25
CA LEU A 168 -13.51 3.55 -22.65
C LEU A 168 -13.35 4.90 -23.39
N GLU A 169 -14.21 5.16 -24.39
CA GLU A 169 -14.11 6.38 -25.20
C GLU A 169 -14.44 7.64 -24.38
N GLU A 170 -15.37 7.54 -23.42
CA GLU A 170 -15.69 8.64 -22.50
C GLU A 170 -14.50 8.94 -21.57
N ARG A 171 -13.82 7.91 -21.04
CA ARG A 171 -12.60 8.09 -20.23
C ARG A 171 -11.50 8.77 -21.02
N ARG A 172 -11.23 8.29 -22.24
CA ARG A 172 -10.24 8.89 -23.15
C ARG A 172 -10.55 10.35 -23.46
N ALA A 173 -11.81 10.63 -23.78
CA ALA A 173 -12.26 11.99 -24.08
C ALA A 173 -12.15 12.91 -22.87
N PHE A 174 -12.58 12.47 -21.69
CA PHE A 174 -12.48 13.22 -20.45
C PHE A 174 -11.00 13.50 -20.08
N PHE A 175 -10.15 12.48 -20.15
CA PHE A 175 -8.72 12.65 -19.89
C PHE A 175 -8.11 13.70 -20.80
N ARG A 176 -8.30 13.61 -22.12
CA ARG A 176 -7.70 14.55 -23.08
C ARG A 176 -8.25 15.96 -22.97
N LYS A 177 -9.58 16.12 -22.81
CA LYS A 177 -10.24 17.43 -22.86
C LYS A 177 -10.23 18.17 -21.54
N THR A 178 -10.30 17.44 -20.42
CA THR A 178 -10.48 18.03 -19.07
C THR A 178 -9.28 17.80 -18.20
N TRP A 179 -8.83 16.53 -18.07
CA TRP A 179 -7.84 16.17 -17.07
C TRP A 179 -6.43 16.61 -17.46
N ALA A 180 -5.95 16.29 -18.64
CA ALA A 180 -4.58 16.56 -19.09
C ALA A 180 -4.34 18.03 -19.49
N ASN A 181 -4.91 19.00 -18.73
CA ASN A 181 -4.69 20.42 -18.97
C ASN A 181 -3.23 20.85 -18.72
N LEU A 182 -2.85 22.00 -19.25
CA LEU A 182 -1.46 22.50 -19.21
C LEU A 182 -0.94 22.66 -17.76
N ARG A 183 -1.80 23.17 -16.85
CA ARG A 183 -1.42 23.36 -15.43
C ARG A 183 -1.11 22.02 -14.77
N TYR A 184 -1.94 21.00 -14.99
CA TYR A 184 -1.73 19.67 -14.47
C TYR A 184 -0.44 19.03 -14.99
N ARG A 185 -0.17 19.12 -16.30
CA ARG A 185 1.07 18.61 -16.91
C ARG A 185 2.30 19.24 -16.29
N LEU A 186 2.29 20.55 -16.08
CA LEU A 186 3.41 21.28 -15.48
C LEU A 186 3.61 20.88 -14.02
N LEU A 187 2.55 20.94 -13.19
CA LEU A 187 2.65 20.59 -11.77
C LEU A 187 2.95 19.11 -11.55
N PHE A 188 2.42 18.23 -12.39
CA PHE A 188 2.75 16.80 -12.38
C PHE A 188 4.26 16.59 -12.61
N LYS A 189 4.82 17.21 -13.65
CA LYS A 189 6.25 17.13 -13.97
C LYS A 189 7.11 17.67 -12.82
N LEU A 190 6.71 18.76 -12.20
CA LEU A 190 7.41 19.35 -11.06
C LEU A 190 7.32 18.46 -9.82
N PHE A 191 6.14 17.97 -9.48
CA PHE A 191 5.91 17.16 -8.29
C PHE A 191 6.56 15.77 -8.39
N PHE A 192 6.45 15.12 -9.54
CA PHE A 192 7.04 13.79 -9.78
C PHE A 192 8.47 13.86 -10.33
N ASN A 193 9.18 14.98 -10.15
CA ASN A 193 10.59 14.98 -10.48
C ASN A 193 11.41 14.24 -9.42
N ARG A 194 12.60 13.79 -9.81
CA ARG A 194 13.50 12.98 -8.99
C ARG A 194 13.86 13.64 -7.64
N TRP A 195 14.03 14.95 -7.62
CA TRP A 195 14.45 15.68 -6.43
C TRP A 195 13.31 15.79 -5.41
N VAL A 196 12.10 16.16 -5.84
CA VAL A 196 10.92 16.26 -4.99
C VAL A 196 10.52 14.88 -4.44
N MET A 197 10.50 13.87 -5.31
CA MET A 197 10.19 12.49 -4.89
C MET A 197 11.21 11.95 -3.90
N GLY A 198 12.50 12.21 -4.08
CA GLY A 198 13.56 11.76 -3.18
C GLY A 198 13.47 12.41 -1.80
N ARG A 199 13.02 13.67 -1.73
CA ARG A 199 12.89 14.39 -0.46
C ARG A 199 11.61 14.07 0.31
N LEU A 200 10.49 13.93 -0.39
CA LEU A 200 9.16 13.81 0.21
C LEU A 200 8.58 12.39 0.19
N GLY A 201 8.94 11.56 -0.77
CA GLY A 201 8.30 10.28 -1.00
C GLY A 201 9.21 9.06 -0.85
N ARG A 202 10.20 8.92 -1.70
CA ARG A 202 11.10 7.76 -1.74
C ARG A 202 12.50 8.10 -1.26
N ASP A 203 13.23 7.08 -0.78
CA ASP A 203 14.64 7.21 -0.47
C ASP A 203 15.44 7.55 -1.74
N PRO A 204 16.35 8.56 -1.71
CA PRO A 204 17.19 8.95 -2.84
C PRO A 204 18.03 7.80 -3.43
N GLU A 205 18.43 6.82 -2.60
CA GLU A 205 19.19 5.65 -3.04
C GLU A 205 18.43 4.79 -4.06
N PHE A 206 17.09 4.76 -4.00
CA PHE A 206 16.26 4.06 -4.99
C PHE A 206 16.45 4.60 -6.41
N PHE A 207 16.77 5.89 -6.56
CA PHE A 207 16.96 6.52 -7.87
C PHE A 207 18.37 6.30 -8.45
N ARG A 208 19.33 5.79 -7.67
CA ARG A 208 20.68 5.44 -8.17
C ARG A 208 20.65 4.27 -9.15
N TYR A 209 19.70 3.38 -9.02
CA TYR A 209 19.57 2.17 -9.85
C TYR A 209 18.65 2.35 -11.05
N VAL A 210 17.87 3.42 -11.09
CA VAL A 210 16.99 3.74 -12.24
C VAL A 210 17.83 4.50 -13.27
N ARG A 211 18.36 3.76 -14.22
CA ARG A 211 19.14 4.34 -15.34
C ARG A 211 18.24 5.20 -16.24
N THR A 212 18.55 6.48 -16.35
CA THR A 212 18.44 7.37 -17.53
C THR A 212 17.08 7.66 -18.17
N VAL A 213 15.94 7.28 -17.61
CA VAL A 213 14.65 7.74 -18.15
C VAL A 213 14.12 8.88 -17.30
N ALA A 214 13.55 9.91 -17.92
CA ALA A 214 12.85 10.97 -17.20
C ALA A 214 11.72 10.34 -16.37
N ILE A 215 11.96 10.09 -15.07
CA ILE A 215 11.07 9.38 -14.15
C ILE A 215 9.64 9.94 -14.23
N SER A 216 9.52 11.27 -14.29
CA SER A 216 8.23 11.93 -14.47
C SER A 216 7.51 11.55 -15.76
N GLY A 217 8.24 11.26 -16.84
CA GLY A 217 7.68 10.82 -18.12
C GLY A 217 7.09 9.40 -18.05
N GLU A 218 7.78 8.48 -17.39
CA GLU A 218 7.27 7.11 -17.21
C GLU A 218 6.09 7.07 -16.23
N ILE A 219 6.14 7.86 -15.15
CA ILE A 219 5.00 7.99 -14.25
C ILE A 219 3.81 8.61 -14.97
N TRP A 220 4.04 9.61 -15.86
CA TRP A 220 2.99 10.20 -16.68
C TRP A 220 2.29 9.17 -17.56
N LYS A 221 3.04 8.36 -18.31
CA LYS A 221 2.46 7.32 -19.18
C LYS A 221 1.60 6.33 -18.40
N ARG A 222 2.08 5.89 -17.22
CA ARG A 222 1.33 5.00 -16.34
C ARG A 222 0.07 5.67 -15.79
N ALA A 223 0.16 6.93 -15.36
CA ALA A 223 -0.98 7.71 -14.89
C ALA A 223 -2.01 7.95 -16.01
N GLU A 224 -1.56 8.30 -17.21
CA GLU A 224 -2.42 8.44 -18.39
C GLU A 224 -3.17 7.14 -18.68
N ARG A 225 -2.46 6.00 -18.75
CA ARG A 225 -3.08 4.69 -18.95
C ARG A 225 -4.10 4.37 -17.86
N ALA A 226 -3.75 4.58 -16.59
CA ALA A 226 -4.64 4.30 -15.47
C ALA A 226 -5.91 5.15 -15.49
N MET A 227 -5.83 6.41 -15.97
CA MET A 227 -6.95 7.33 -15.98
C MET A 227 -7.75 7.35 -17.28
N SER A 228 -7.21 6.84 -18.38
CA SER A 228 -7.88 6.88 -19.70
C SER A 228 -8.25 5.51 -20.25
N GLU A 229 -7.45 4.45 -19.93
CA GLU A 229 -7.64 3.12 -20.52
C GLU A 229 -8.30 2.13 -19.55
N LEU A 230 -7.99 2.23 -18.26
CA LEU A 230 -8.50 1.30 -17.25
C LEU A 230 -9.78 1.85 -16.59
N PRO A 231 -10.66 0.98 -16.04
CA PRO A 231 -11.76 1.41 -15.18
C PRO A 231 -11.23 2.25 -14.02
N THR A 232 -11.89 3.39 -13.74
CA THR A 232 -11.43 4.35 -12.71
C THR A 232 -12.28 4.32 -11.45
N ASP A 233 -13.46 3.75 -11.52
CA ASP A 233 -14.48 3.71 -10.48
C ASP A 233 -14.19 2.67 -9.37
N ASP A 234 -13.61 1.52 -9.74
CA ASP A 234 -13.26 0.44 -8.79
C ASP A 234 -11.73 0.28 -8.60
N ASN A 235 -10.97 1.39 -8.74
CA ASN A 235 -9.53 1.37 -8.50
C ASN A 235 -9.20 2.08 -7.19
N PRO A 236 -8.92 1.34 -6.09
CA PRO A 236 -8.66 1.93 -4.78
C PRO A 236 -7.40 2.80 -4.78
N TYR A 237 -6.37 2.41 -5.51
CA TYR A 237 -5.10 3.13 -5.55
C TYR A 237 -5.20 4.45 -6.32
N LEU A 238 -5.92 4.45 -7.43
CA LEU A 238 -6.21 5.68 -8.15
C LEU A 238 -7.07 6.62 -7.29
N ARG A 239 -8.09 6.08 -6.61
CA ARG A 239 -8.97 6.85 -5.72
C ARG A 239 -8.17 7.51 -4.60
N TYR A 240 -7.30 6.77 -3.92
CA TYR A 240 -6.43 7.34 -2.89
C TYR A 240 -5.50 8.43 -3.46
N THR A 241 -4.89 8.20 -4.61
CA THR A 241 -4.01 9.19 -5.27
C THR A 241 -4.74 10.49 -5.60
N ILE A 242 -6.02 10.42 -5.99
CA ILE A 242 -6.83 11.57 -6.41
C ILE A 242 -7.51 12.28 -5.23
N LEU A 243 -7.97 11.53 -4.23
CA LEU A 243 -8.74 12.06 -3.09
C LEU A 243 -7.93 12.16 -1.80
N GLY A 244 -6.82 11.41 -1.67
CA GLY A 244 -6.06 11.26 -0.42
C GLY A 244 -6.73 10.33 0.58
N THR A 245 -7.69 9.51 0.13
CA THR A 245 -8.45 8.51 0.90
C THR A 245 -9.01 7.46 -0.05
N PHE A 246 -9.29 6.27 0.45
CA PHE A 246 -9.91 5.19 -0.32
C PHE A 246 -11.41 5.43 -0.61
N ASP A 247 -12.09 6.28 0.18
CA ASP A 247 -13.46 6.72 -0.04
C ASP A 247 -14.42 5.55 -0.38
N GLY A 248 -14.36 4.49 0.41
CA GLY A 248 -15.22 3.30 0.30
C GLY A 248 -14.80 2.26 -0.75
N VAL A 249 -13.86 2.55 -1.65
CA VAL A 249 -13.31 1.56 -2.58
C VAL A 249 -12.10 0.91 -1.95
N LEU A 250 -12.25 -0.33 -1.50
CA LEU A 250 -11.26 -1.02 -0.67
C LEU A 250 -10.25 -1.82 -1.51
N PRO A 251 -8.97 -1.87 -1.10
CA PRO A 251 -8.03 -2.86 -1.58
C PRO A 251 -8.55 -4.28 -1.36
N HIS A 252 -8.14 -5.20 -2.21
CA HIS A 252 -8.64 -6.58 -2.24
C HIS A 252 -8.66 -7.24 -0.85
N TYR A 253 -7.58 -7.14 -0.08
CA TYR A 253 -7.48 -7.79 1.24
C TYR A 253 -8.47 -7.23 2.27
N ALA A 254 -8.92 -5.98 2.11
CA ALA A 254 -9.80 -5.30 3.07
C ALA A 254 -11.29 -5.44 2.70
N ARG A 255 -11.62 -6.05 1.57
CA ARG A 255 -12.99 -6.26 1.12
C ARG A 255 -13.69 -7.30 1.99
N VAL A 256 -14.99 -7.12 2.23
CA VAL A 256 -15.79 -8.01 3.10
C VAL A 256 -15.80 -9.45 2.62
N GLU A 257 -15.87 -9.66 1.31
CA GLU A 257 -15.89 -11.00 0.69
C GLU A 257 -14.61 -11.81 0.92
N ASN A 258 -13.48 -11.14 1.18
CA ASN A 258 -12.19 -11.77 1.39
C ASN A 258 -11.81 -11.90 2.87
N PHE A 259 -12.47 -11.13 3.74
CA PHE A 259 -12.06 -10.94 5.13
C PHE A 259 -12.02 -12.25 5.92
N GLU A 260 -13.10 -13.02 5.92
CA GLU A 260 -13.16 -14.29 6.65
C GLU A 260 -12.25 -15.37 6.05
N THR A 261 -12.07 -15.39 4.73
CA THR A 261 -11.14 -16.30 4.07
C THR A 261 -9.70 -16.02 4.49
N ILE A 262 -9.30 -14.75 4.54
CA ILE A 262 -7.98 -14.33 5.00
C ILE A 262 -7.81 -14.67 6.48
N ARG A 263 -8.79 -14.33 7.33
CA ARG A 263 -8.77 -14.62 8.77
C ARG A 263 -8.54 -16.11 9.05
N ALA A 264 -9.31 -16.98 8.39
CA ALA A 264 -9.23 -18.42 8.58
C ALA A 264 -7.90 -19.05 8.14
N ARG A 265 -7.14 -18.35 7.28
CA ARG A 265 -5.87 -18.86 6.72
C ARG A 265 -4.63 -18.14 7.22
N LEU A 266 -4.75 -17.25 8.20
CA LEU A 266 -3.61 -16.47 8.73
C LEU A 266 -2.48 -17.35 9.29
N ASP A 267 -2.76 -18.57 9.73
CA ASP A 267 -1.73 -19.47 10.23
C ASP A 267 -0.80 -20.00 9.13
N ARG A 268 -1.18 -19.84 7.87
CA ARG A 268 -0.35 -20.14 6.70
C ARG A 268 0.60 -18.98 6.33
N LEU A 269 0.46 -17.80 6.97
CA LEU A 269 1.27 -16.61 6.72
C LEU A 269 2.34 -16.44 7.79
N LYS A 270 3.60 -16.33 7.35
CA LYS A 270 4.75 -16.06 8.21
C LYS A 270 5.43 -14.78 7.79
N PHE A 271 5.89 -14.00 8.77
CA PHE A 271 6.69 -12.79 8.55
C PHE A 271 8.15 -13.07 8.91
N VAL A 272 9.08 -12.79 7.99
CA VAL A 272 10.50 -13.08 8.17
C VAL A 272 11.33 -11.85 7.85
N GLN A 273 12.20 -11.45 8.77
CA GLN A 273 13.16 -10.39 8.51
C GLN A 273 14.36 -10.96 7.75
N GLY A 274 14.60 -10.49 6.53
CA GLY A 274 15.72 -10.97 5.71
C GLY A 274 15.61 -10.61 4.26
N ALA A 275 16.61 -11.00 3.49
CA ALA A 275 16.65 -10.88 2.04
C ALA A 275 16.18 -12.19 1.37
N PRO A 276 15.65 -12.13 0.12
CA PRO A 276 15.18 -13.34 -0.57
C PRO A 276 16.25 -14.43 -0.71
N GLY A 277 17.52 -14.06 -0.91
CA GLY A 277 18.62 -15.01 -1.05
C GLY A 277 18.95 -15.80 0.21
N ASP A 278 18.51 -15.34 1.38
CA ASP A 278 18.68 -16.06 2.64
C ASP A 278 17.58 -17.11 2.85
N LEU A 279 16.42 -16.89 2.24
CA LEU A 279 15.21 -17.70 2.40
C LEU A 279 15.07 -18.80 1.34
N THR A 280 15.66 -18.62 0.16
CA THR A 280 15.61 -19.61 -0.94
C THR A 280 16.52 -20.82 -0.71
N ARG A 281 17.27 -20.86 0.39
CA ARG A 281 18.13 -21.98 0.78
C ARG A 281 17.41 -23.06 1.59
N GLU A 282 16.14 -22.89 1.91
CA GLU A 282 15.36 -23.94 2.56
C GLU A 282 15.15 -25.13 1.61
N PRO A 283 15.31 -26.38 2.12
CA PRO A 283 15.32 -27.60 1.29
C PRO A 283 13.99 -27.89 0.56
N GLU A 284 12.92 -27.22 0.93
CA GLU A 284 11.56 -27.53 0.44
C GLU A 284 11.10 -26.68 -0.76
N GLY A 285 11.90 -25.75 -1.23
CA GLY A 285 11.62 -24.93 -2.42
C GLY A 285 10.34 -24.07 -2.35
N TYR A 286 10.38 -22.92 -3.02
CA TYR A 286 9.19 -22.09 -3.27
C TYR A 286 8.83 -22.25 -4.75
N GLY A 287 7.57 -22.51 -5.05
CA GLY A 287 7.04 -22.60 -6.41
C GLY A 287 6.65 -21.25 -6.98
#